data_a7bed9fbe0a7e222af22755dc7cadadc
#
_entry.id   a7bed9fbe0a7e222af22755dc7cadadc
#
_cell.length_a   1.000
_cell.length_b   1.000
_cell.length_c   1.000
_cell.angle_alpha   90.00
_cell.angle_beta   90.00
_cell.angle_gamma   90.00
#
_symmetry.space_group_name_H-M   'P 1'
#
loop_
_entity.id
_entity.type
_entity.pdbx_description
1 polymer ?
#
loop_
_entity_poly.entity_id
_entity_poly.type
_entity_poly.pdbx_seq_one_letter_code
_entity_poly.pdbx_strand_id
1 'polypeptide(L)'
;MKIRLNPHTLQRAFVLLLFSLVAGISSVFAQEYTYLQFSGNGRTVLLAKDGALTVVSTTEDAPAGDGYQWTLEIVSGGNVRLKNKEGMYVTPDLRLTNRQNQAATFTKTENTYSSKDTYGGSRYDLVYGGKALGVKNGQLFWTVEDSRYGCIRLANNVKGAKVTPFVCSEGGEVHWYYMELLWNGSECVKDAGAGKNLEKYSTPSAKNLRAYMWSVYEANDKGDVYFKSADGNYFYQNGVDQYSASTKPGNSEYTICDVSDQSNDNAFVLRNIGTGKYVLPYNNSNKVGWASAFNMIEAMRFISTPPPTGPHLYQFSANAATALYDNGTSVTMQPVGSEVAGYQWTLEQVGGAYVLKSGRDNYLKQAGNVLTVTTNRDEALKLFPSGSEYDDKHDVLTLAADASKALGVKDGQLAIVEANSFYSVVRILDSTNEVKGAVA
;
A
#
# COMPACT_ATOMS: atom_id res chain seq x y z
N MET A 1 27.56 -0.14 -82.51
CA MET A 1 27.72 -1.21 -81.53
C MET A 1 26.45 -1.22 -80.65
N LYS A 2 25.53 -2.21 -80.92
CA LYS A 2 24.29 -2.37 -80.17
C LYS A 2 24.56 -3.31 -78.98
N ILE A 3 24.63 -2.78 -77.76
CA ILE A 3 24.76 -3.65 -76.61
C ILE A 3 23.38 -4.25 -76.32
N ARG A 4 23.22 -5.55 -76.54
CA ARG A 4 22.06 -6.31 -76.15
C ARG A 4 22.27 -6.72 -74.70
N LEU A 5 21.61 -6.06 -73.79
CA LEU A 5 21.53 -6.48 -72.42
C LEU A 5 20.67 -7.72 -72.30
N ASN A 6 21.22 -8.77 -71.70
CA ASN A 6 20.55 -10.04 -71.42
C ASN A 6 19.37 -9.81 -70.47
N PRO A 7 18.14 -10.26 -70.79
CA PRO A 7 16.97 -10.05 -69.98
C PRO A 7 17.13 -10.52 -68.50
N HIS A 8 17.95 -11.57 -68.29
CA HIS A 8 18.25 -12.04 -66.92
C HIS A 8 19.15 -11.07 -66.12
N THR A 9 20.00 -10.28 -66.80
CA THR A 9 20.83 -9.26 -66.13
C THR A 9 19.99 -8.05 -65.76
N LEU A 10 19.01 -7.63 -66.60
CA LEU A 10 18.05 -6.60 -66.27
C LEU A 10 17.15 -6.99 -65.08
N GLN A 11 16.69 -8.23 -65.06
CA GLN A 11 15.83 -8.73 -63.99
C GLN A 11 16.58 -8.79 -62.64
N ARG A 12 17.85 -9.21 -62.65
CA ARG A 12 18.70 -9.19 -61.43
C ARG A 12 19.03 -7.77 -60.96
N ALA A 13 19.29 -6.87 -61.90
CA ALA A 13 19.53 -5.44 -61.54
C ALA A 13 18.26 -4.79 -60.97
N PHE A 14 17.07 -5.13 -61.52
CA PHE A 14 15.80 -4.60 -61.02
C PHE A 14 15.45 -5.16 -59.62
N VAL A 15 15.71 -6.44 -59.36
CA VAL A 15 15.53 -7.09 -58.07
C VAL A 15 16.49 -6.52 -57.05
N LEU A 16 17.76 -6.28 -57.40
CA LEU A 16 18.74 -5.61 -56.52
C LEU A 16 18.39 -4.16 -56.26
N LEU A 17 17.84 -3.44 -57.25
CA LEU A 17 17.34 -2.06 -57.06
C LEU A 17 16.09 -2.03 -56.13
N LEU A 18 15.17 -2.98 -56.27
CA LEU A 18 14.03 -3.15 -55.42
C LEU A 18 14.47 -3.48 -53.96
N PHE A 19 15.44 -4.37 -53.80
CA PHE A 19 15.98 -4.69 -52.47
C PHE A 19 16.73 -3.53 -51.88
N SER A 20 17.46 -2.72 -52.63
CA SER A 20 18.10 -1.51 -52.13
C SER A 20 17.09 -0.40 -51.86
N LEU A 21 15.98 -0.30 -52.60
CA LEU A 21 14.89 0.64 -52.28
C LEU A 21 14.10 0.20 -51.06
N VAL A 22 13.91 -1.11 -50.82
CA VAL A 22 13.26 -1.65 -49.64
C VAL A 22 14.21 -1.59 -48.44
N ALA A 23 15.54 -1.72 -48.63
CA ALA A 23 16.53 -1.51 -47.57
C ALA A 23 16.81 -0.02 -47.33
N GLY A 24 16.50 0.87 -48.27
CA GLY A 24 16.62 2.32 -48.14
C GLY A 24 15.32 3.02 -47.73
N ILE A 25 14.20 2.32 -47.70
CA ILE A 25 13.09 2.71 -46.85
C ILE A 25 13.56 2.34 -45.42
N SER A 26 14.35 3.22 -44.82
CA SER A 26 14.34 3.32 -43.37
C SER A 26 12.87 3.24 -43.04
N SER A 27 12.42 2.09 -42.54
CA SER A 27 11.13 2.02 -41.88
C SER A 27 11.18 3.18 -40.92
N VAL A 28 10.42 4.21 -41.21
CA VAL A 28 9.94 5.12 -40.16
C VAL A 28 9.09 4.18 -39.31
N PHE A 29 9.75 3.34 -38.53
CA PHE A 29 9.10 2.68 -37.42
C PHE A 29 8.54 3.84 -36.63
N ALA A 30 7.24 4.01 -36.65
CA ALA A 30 6.58 4.96 -35.78
C ALA A 30 7.20 4.72 -34.41
N GLN A 31 7.86 5.72 -33.87
CA GLN A 31 8.57 5.63 -32.60
C GLN A 31 7.54 5.16 -31.59
N GLU A 32 7.67 3.89 -31.14
CA GLU A 32 6.68 3.31 -30.26
C GLU A 32 6.88 3.92 -28.87
N TYR A 33 5.89 4.69 -28.45
CA TYR A 33 5.86 5.26 -27.10
C TYR A 33 5.16 4.29 -26.16
N THR A 34 5.68 4.22 -24.95
CA THR A 34 5.21 3.33 -23.91
C THR A 34 5.09 4.07 -22.58
N TYR A 35 4.25 3.59 -21.69
CA TYR A 35 4.25 3.97 -20.29
C TYR A 35 5.34 3.20 -19.55
N LEU A 36 6.12 3.90 -18.71
CA LEU A 36 6.99 3.25 -17.73
C LEU A 36 6.21 3.13 -16.42
N GLN A 37 5.73 1.93 -16.14
CA GLN A 37 4.97 1.62 -14.93
C GLN A 37 5.84 0.88 -13.93
N PHE A 38 5.89 1.38 -12.68
CA PHE A 38 6.59 0.74 -11.58
C PHE A 38 5.67 -0.29 -10.92
N SER A 39 5.85 -1.57 -11.23
CA SER A 39 4.94 -2.62 -10.82
C SER A 39 4.90 -2.86 -9.31
N GLY A 40 5.99 -2.60 -8.60
CA GLY A 40 6.00 -2.66 -7.13
C GLY A 40 5.18 -1.58 -6.42
N ASN A 41 4.69 -0.58 -7.16
CA ASN A 41 3.89 0.55 -6.67
C ASN A 41 2.51 0.65 -7.36
N GLY A 42 1.97 -0.46 -7.84
CA GLY A 42 0.66 -0.50 -8.47
C GLY A 42 0.62 0.28 -9.79
N ARG A 43 -0.30 1.24 -9.91
CA ARG A 43 -0.49 2.05 -11.13
C ARG A 43 0.39 3.31 -11.18
N THR A 44 1.55 3.28 -10.55
CA THR A 44 2.49 4.41 -10.55
C THR A 44 3.27 4.44 -11.87
N VAL A 45 3.23 5.58 -12.55
CA VAL A 45 3.88 5.79 -13.86
C VAL A 45 4.83 6.98 -13.83
N LEU A 46 5.86 6.92 -14.66
CA LEU A 46 6.80 8.01 -14.86
C LEU A 46 6.14 9.16 -15.63
N LEU A 47 6.29 10.37 -15.14
CA LEU A 47 5.71 11.57 -15.72
C LEU A 47 6.74 12.70 -15.84
N ALA A 48 6.82 13.30 -17.02
CA ALA A 48 7.44 14.59 -17.25
C ALA A 48 6.35 15.66 -17.22
N LYS A 49 6.42 16.61 -16.27
CA LYS A 49 5.44 17.69 -16.17
C LYS A 49 6.11 18.97 -15.67
N ASP A 50 5.80 20.08 -16.32
CA ASP A 50 6.28 21.43 -15.94
C ASP A 50 7.82 21.50 -15.77
N GLY A 51 8.57 20.78 -16.63
CA GLY A 51 10.02 20.68 -16.58
C GLY A 51 10.59 19.79 -15.47
N ALA A 52 9.75 19.15 -14.68
CA ALA A 52 10.15 18.21 -13.64
C ALA A 52 9.90 16.75 -14.04
N LEU A 53 10.78 15.86 -13.61
CA LEU A 53 10.58 14.40 -13.66
C LEU A 53 9.95 13.96 -12.34
N THR A 54 8.83 13.26 -12.42
CA THR A 54 8.09 12.79 -11.24
C THR A 54 7.43 11.46 -11.52
N VAL A 55 6.74 10.92 -10.53
CA VAL A 55 5.85 9.76 -10.67
C VAL A 55 4.46 10.12 -10.16
N VAL A 56 3.47 9.49 -10.73
CA VAL A 56 2.07 9.69 -10.35
C VAL A 56 1.32 8.37 -10.37
N SER A 57 0.45 8.17 -9.39
CA SER A 57 -0.53 7.09 -9.43
C SER A 57 -1.73 7.53 -10.27
N THR A 58 -2.15 6.68 -11.23
CA THR A 58 -3.25 6.99 -12.14
C THR A 58 -4.36 5.95 -12.04
N THR A 59 -5.59 6.38 -12.16
CA THR A 59 -6.77 5.50 -12.30
C THR A 59 -7.11 5.20 -13.76
N GLU A 60 -6.49 5.92 -14.71
CA GLU A 60 -6.72 5.77 -16.15
C GLU A 60 -5.81 4.69 -16.73
N ASP A 61 -6.34 3.88 -17.65
CA ASP A 61 -5.56 2.86 -18.36
C ASP A 61 -4.65 3.45 -19.43
N ALA A 62 -4.97 4.65 -19.90
CA ALA A 62 -4.17 5.42 -20.85
C ALA A 62 -4.22 6.91 -20.46
N PRO A 63 -3.47 7.32 -19.41
CA PRO A 63 -3.46 8.72 -19.01
C PRO A 63 -3.02 9.62 -20.16
N ALA A 64 -3.79 10.68 -20.38
CA ALA A 64 -3.58 11.60 -21.47
C ALA A 64 -2.39 12.54 -21.20
N GLY A 65 -1.63 12.85 -22.25
CA GLY A 65 -0.53 13.80 -22.23
C GLY A 65 0.82 13.20 -22.65
N ASP A 66 1.59 14.00 -23.35
CA ASP A 66 2.87 13.58 -23.94
C ASP A 66 3.94 13.30 -22.88
N GLY A 67 3.80 13.87 -21.68
CA GLY A 67 4.70 13.65 -20.54
C GLY A 67 4.65 12.24 -19.94
N TYR A 68 3.57 11.47 -20.20
CA TYR A 68 3.46 10.07 -19.77
C TYR A 68 4.09 9.08 -20.74
N GLN A 69 4.35 9.53 -21.96
CA GLN A 69 4.76 8.67 -23.05
C GLN A 69 6.27 8.75 -23.29
N TRP A 70 6.93 7.59 -23.15
CA TRP A 70 8.36 7.47 -23.20
C TRP A 70 8.81 6.50 -24.29
N THR A 71 9.98 6.73 -24.84
CA THR A 71 10.67 5.79 -25.72
C THR A 71 12.05 5.49 -25.15
N LEU A 72 12.52 4.26 -25.39
CA LEU A 72 13.86 3.83 -25.09
C LEU A 72 14.71 4.03 -26.36
N GLU A 73 15.40 5.16 -26.44
CA GLU A 73 16.30 5.45 -27.54
C GLU A 73 17.57 4.60 -27.41
N ILE A 74 17.77 3.66 -28.32
CA ILE A 74 18.92 2.74 -28.29
C ILE A 74 20.19 3.53 -28.62
N VAL A 75 21.22 3.35 -27.79
CA VAL A 75 22.57 3.88 -27.98
C VAL A 75 23.56 2.71 -28.16
N SER A 76 24.83 3.01 -28.33
CA SER A 76 25.86 1.96 -28.56
C SER A 76 25.87 0.92 -27.41
N GLY A 77 26.11 -0.34 -27.76
CA GLY A 77 26.22 -1.44 -26.80
C GLY A 77 24.90 -1.93 -26.20
N GLY A 78 23.75 -1.61 -26.85
CA GLY A 78 22.45 -2.05 -26.37
C GLY A 78 21.91 -1.25 -25.16
N ASN A 79 22.63 -0.24 -24.73
CA ASN A 79 22.17 0.70 -23.72
C ASN A 79 21.05 1.60 -24.28
N VAL A 80 20.28 2.22 -23.40
CA VAL A 80 19.14 3.05 -23.78
C VAL A 80 19.16 4.41 -23.08
N ARG A 81 18.54 5.39 -23.69
CA ARG A 81 18.16 6.66 -23.03
C ARG A 81 16.66 6.74 -22.96
N LEU A 82 16.17 7.29 -21.87
CA LEU A 82 14.75 7.60 -21.73
C LEU A 82 14.47 8.97 -22.33
N LYS A 83 13.59 9.01 -23.34
CA LYS A 83 13.15 10.23 -23.99
C LYS A 83 11.61 10.27 -23.98
N ASN A 84 11.02 11.34 -23.46
CA ASN A 84 9.58 11.49 -23.54
C ASN A 84 9.14 12.02 -24.91
N LYS A 85 7.86 12.03 -25.17
CA LYS A 85 7.28 12.49 -26.44
C LYS A 85 7.46 13.99 -26.70
N GLU A 86 7.72 14.78 -25.66
CA GLU A 86 8.09 16.19 -25.75
C GLU A 86 9.57 16.41 -26.12
N GLY A 87 10.35 15.33 -26.26
CA GLY A 87 11.76 15.38 -26.64
C GLY A 87 12.72 15.56 -25.46
N MET A 88 12.26 15.48 -24.22
CA MET A 88 13.07 15.62 -23.00
C MET A 88 13.67 14.28 -22.58
N TYR A 89 14.90 14.30 -22.10
CA TYR A 89 15.65 13.16 -21.62
C TYR A 89 15.74 13.17 -20.08
N VAL A 90 15.85 12.00 -19.50
CA VAL A 90 16.16 11.82 -18.07
C VAL A 90 17.68 11.94 -17.84
N THR A 91 18.08 12.74 -16.86
CA THR A 91 19.49 12.95 -16.47
C THR A 91 19.88 12.03 -15.30
N PRO A 92 21.21 11.86 -14.99
CA PRO A 92 21.68 11.08 -13.86
C PRO A 92 21.16 11.53 -12.49
N ASP A 93 20.82 12.80 -12.34
CA ASP A 93 20.25 13.38 -11.10
C ASP A 93 18.72 13.38 -11.09
N LEU A 94 18.10 12.54 -11.93
CA LEU A 94 16.65 12.34 -12.03
C LEU A 94 15.89 13.64 -12.37
N ARG A 95 16.45 14.44 -13.28
CA ARG A 95 15.82 15.65 -13.83
C ARG A 95 15.56 15.48 -15.32
N LEU A 96 14.93 16.49 -15.91
CA LEU A 96 14.70 16.58 -17.36
C LEU A 96 15.71 17.51 -18.03
N THR A 97 16.11 17.13 -19.24
CA THR A 97 16.96 17.95 -20.12
C THR A 97 16.56 17.78 -21.58
N ASN A 98 16.64 18.84 -22.37
CA ASN A 98 16.52 18.75 -23.83
C ASN A 98 17.88 18.42 -24.52
N ARG A 99 18.96 18.32 -23.75
CA ARG A 99 20.31 18.05 -24.25
C ARG A 99 20.62 16.57 -24.16
N GLN A 100 20.71 15.90 -25.31
CA GLN A 100 21.01 14.48 -25.41
C GLN A 100 22.32 14.07 -24.73
N ASN A 101 23.34 14.94 -24.77
CA ASN A 101 24.65 14.68 -24.16
C ASN A 101 24.64 14.73 -22.61
N GLN A 102 23.57 15.24 -22.00
CA GLN A 102 23.36 15.25 -20.56
C GLN A 102 22.45 14.10 -20.09
N ALA A 103 21.89 13.35 -21.03
CA ALA A 103 20.99 12.23 -20.72
C ALA A 103 21.74 11.08 -20.04
N ALA A 104 21.11 10.49 -19.04
CA ALA A 104 21.55 9.23 -18.48
C ALA A 104 21.48 8.12 -19.55
N THR A 105 22.53 7.31 -19.62
CA THR A 105 22.56 6.12 -20.46
C THR A 105 22.39 4.90 -19.56
N PHE A 106 21.26 4.23 -19.72
CA PHE A 106 20.87 3.09 -18.89
C PHE A 106 21.25 1.77 -19.55
N THR A 107 21.69 0.82 -18.77
CA THR A 107 21.66 -0.59 -19.15
C THR A 107 20.26 -1.12 -18.78
N LYS A 108 19.58 -1.73 -19.76
CA LYS A 108 18.30 -2.39 -19.54
C LYS A 108 18.55 -3.86 -19.23
N THR A 109 18.26 -4.28 -18.01
CA THR A 109 18.39 -5.67 -17.55
C THR A 109 17.02 -6.24 -17.18
N GLU A 110 16.89 -7.56 -17.16
CA GLU A 110 15.69 -8.20 -16.64
C GLU A 110 15.66 -8.06 -15.12
N ASN A 111 14.52 -7.62 -14.56
CA ASN A 111 14.33 -7.60 -13.12
C ASN A 111 13.80 -8.96 -12.66
N THR A 112 14.55 -9.65 -11.82
CA THR A 112 14.26 -11.02 -11.38
C THR A 112 13.57 -11.09 -10.03
N TYR A 113 13.28 -9.95 -9.38
CA TYR A 113 12.64 -9.90 -8.07
C TYR A 113 11.35 -10.72 -8.02
N SER A 114 10.49 -10.58 -9.02
CA SER A 114 9.23 -11.32 -9.15
C SER A 114 9.21 -12.33 -10.31
N SER A 115 10.35 -12.56 -10.98
CA SER A 115 10.43 -13.33 -12.26
C SER A 115 10.16 -14.82 -12.11
N LYS A 116 10.10 -15.36 -10.91
CA LYS A 116 9.72 -16.77 -10.67
C LYS A 116 8.23 -17.00 -10.85
N ASP A 117 7.47 -15.95 -10.97
CA ASP A 117 6.03 -15.94 -11.03
C ASP A 117 5.63 -15.63 -12.47
N THR A 118 4.93 -16.57 -13.10
CA THR A 118 4.58 -16.55 -14.54
C THR A 118 3.53 -15.50 -14.90
N TYR A 119 2.99 -14.80 -13.92
CA TYR A 119 1.99 -13.75 -14.09
C TYR A 119 2.64 -12.38 -14.05
N GLY A 120 2.26 -11.50 -14.94
CA GLY A 120 2.68 -10.11 -14.88
C GLY A 120 3.63 -9.64 -15.98
N GLY A 121 4.03 -10.51 -16.90
CA GLY A 121 4.86 -10.14 -18.05
C GLY A 121 6.30 -9.75 -17.71
N SER A 122 7.05 -9.27 -18.70
CA SER A 122 8.46 -8.93 -18.55
C SER A 122 8.63 -7.67 -17.70
N ARG A 123 9.57 -7.73 -16.79
CA ARG A 123 9.97 -6.64 -15.90
C ARG A 123 11.45 -6.32 -16.14
N TYR A 124 11.79 -5.06 -15.99
CA TYR A 124 13.13 -4.57 -16.27
C TYR A 124 13.62 -3.63 -15.19
N ASP A 125 14.92 -3.68 -14.94
CA ASP A 125 15.63 -2.59 -14.31
C ASP A 125 16.20 -1.66 -15.39
N LEU A 126 16.21 -0.37 -15.14
CA LEU A 126 16.97 0.62 -15.90
C LEU A 126 18.14 1.09 -15.04
N VAL A 127 19.31 0.54 -15.31
CA VAL A 127 20.50 0.66 -14.45
C VAL A 127 21.39 1.79 -14.92
N TYR A 128 21.75 2.69 -14.02
CA TYR A 128 22.75 3.73 -14.22
C TYR A 128 23.74 3.74 -13.04
N GLY A 129 25.05 3.67 -13.30
CA GLY A 129 26.08 3.67 -12.27
C GLY A 129 25.95 2.53 -11.24
N GLY A 130 25.46 1.35 -11.66
CA GLY A 130 25.27 0.18 -10.79
C GLY A 130 24.04 0.28 -9.86
N LYS A 131 23.12 1.19 -10.15
CA LYS A 131 21.85 1.34 -9.43
C LYS A 131 20.67 1.40 -10.40
N ALA A 132 19.55 0.80 -10.04
CA ALA A 132 18.32 0.82 -10.82
C ALA A 132 17.47 2.07 -10.53
N LEU A 133 16.78 2.59 -11.55
CA LEU A 133 15.75 3.60 -11.38
C LEU A 133 14.57 2.99 -10.64
N GLY A 134 14.17 3.56 -9.52
CA GLY A 134 13.10 3.03 -8.67
C GLY A 134 12.15 4.07 -8.13
N VAL A 135 11.07 3.59 -7.51
CA VAL A 135 10.08 4.41 -6.80
C VAL A 135 9.81 3.84 -5.42
N LYS A 136 9.94 4.68 -4.41
CA LYS A 136 9.55 4.39 -3.03
C LYS A 136 8.74 5.57 -2.49
N ASN A 137 7.62 5.30 -1.83
CA ASN A 137 6.76 6.32 -1.22
C ASN A 137 6.38 7.48 -2.18
N GLY A 138 6.14 7.15 -3.46
CA GLY A 138 5.78 8.15 -4.47
C GLY A 138 6.92 9.04 -4.96
N GLN A 139 8.17 8.70 -4.64
CA GLN A 139 9.35 9.45 -5.06
C GLN A 139 10.30 8.60 -5.88
N LEU A 140 10.89 9.22 -6.92
CA LEU A 140 11.97 8.62 -7.70
C LEU A 140 13.27 8.60 -6.88
N PHE A 141 13.99 7.48 -6.97
CA PHE A 141 15.29 7.33 -6.34
C PHE A 141 16.15 6.25 -7.04
N TRP A 142 17.40 6.15 -6.65
CA TRP A 142 18.30 5.10 -7.11
C TRP A 142 18.28 3.93 -6.10
N THR A 143 17.81 2.77 -6.54
CA THR A 143 17.73 1.53 -5.75
C THR A 143 18.74 0.49 -6.20
N VAL A 144 18.83 -0.63 -5.50
CA VAL A 144 19.59 -1.80 -5.95
C VAL A 144 18.88 -2.49 -7.11
N GLU A 145 19.62 -3.19 -7.95
CA GLU A 145 19.06 -4.04 -8.99
C GLU A 145 18.27 -5.21 -8.37
N ASP A 146 17.37 -5.80 -9.15
CA ASP A 146 16.51 -6.88 -8.69
C ASP A 146 15.71 -6.54 -7.43
N SER A 147 15.25 -5.29 -7.32
CA SER A 147 14.39 -4.85 -6.25
C SER A 147 12.95 -4.64 -6.72
N ARG A 148 12.00 -4.73 -5.79
CA ARG A 148 10.60 -4.36 -6.03
C ARG A 148 10.47 -2.91 -6.51
N TYR A 149 11.29 -2.03 -6.00
CA TYR A 149 11.23 -0.60 -6.30
C TYR A 149 11.69 -0.26 -7.71
N GLY A 150 12.67 -1.00 -8.25
CA GLY A 150 13.20 -0.82 -9.60
C GLY A 150 12.43 -1.56 -10.69
N CYS A 151 11.48 -2.40 -10.31
CA CYS A 151 10.75 -3.29 -11.20
C CYS A 151 9.87 -2.50 -12.17
N ILE A 152 10.34 -2.26 -13.42
CA ILE A 152 9.66 -1.45 -14.42
C ILE A 152 8.99 -2.35 -15.46
N ARG A 153 7.74 -2.03 -15.79
CA ARG A 153 7.02 -2.58 -16.92
C ARG A 153 6.90 -1.53 -18.02
N LEU A 154 7.19 -1.95 -19.25
CA LEU A 154 7.00 -1.16 -20.46
C LEU A 154 5.71 -1.62 -21.12
N ALA A 155 4.73 -0.77 -21.25
CA ALA A 155 3.41 -1.15 -21.75
C ALA A 155 2.71 -0.02 -22.50
N ASN A 156 1.83 -0.41 -23.42
CA ASN A 156 1.00 0.54 -24.19
C ASN A 156 -0.21 1.05 -23.39
N ASN A 157 -0.46 0.44 -22.21
CA ASN A 157 -1.48 0.86 -21.28
C ASN A 157 -1.04 0.56 -19.84
N VAL A 158 -1.51 1.36 -18.91
CA VAL A 158 -1.31 1.14 -17.46
C VAL A 158 -2.30 0.07 -17.01
N LYS A 159 -1.81 -0.94 -16.31
CA LYS A 159 -2.61 -2.05 -15.79
C LYS A 159 -2.50 -2.13 -14.27
N GLY A 160 -3.35 -2.97 -13.69
CA GLY A 160 -3.44 -3.17 -12.25
C GLY A 160 -4.63 -2.45 -11.64
N ALA A 161 -4.86 -2.67 -10.37
CA ALA A 161 -6.02 -2.11 -9.68
C ALA A 161 -5.94 -0.60 -9.51
N LYS A 162 -7.11 0.00 -9.45
CA LYS A 162 -7.30 1.45 -9.25
C LYS A 162 -7.24 1.87 -7.77
N VAL A 163 -6.69 1.02 -6.91
CA VAL A 163 -6.53 1.30 -5.47
C VAL A 163 -5.10 1.70 -5.13
N THR A 164 -4.95 2.47 -4.07
CA THR A 164 -3.64 2.91 -3.59
C THR A 164 -2.81 1.71 -3.15
N PRO A 165 -1.56 1.58 -3.60
CA PRO A 165 -0.66 0.57 -3.08
C PRO A 165 -0.37 0.80 -1.59
N PHE A 166 0.02 -0.26 -0.88
CA PHE A 166 0.42 -0.13 0.52
C PHE A 166 1.72 0.66 0.65
N VAL A 167 1.88 1.27 1.83
CA VAL A 167 3.09 1.98 2.25
C VAL A 167 3.72 1.20 3.39
N CYS A 168 5.04 0.98 3.36
CA CYS A 168 5.75 0.38 4.47
C CYS A 168 5.82 1.37 5.65
N SER A 169 5.66 0.83 6.85
CA SER A 169 5.84 1.59 8.09
C SER A 169 7.32 1.83 8.36
N GLU A 170 7.70 3.07 8.60
CA GLU A 170 9.09 3.47 8.90
C GLU A 170 9.14 4.74 9.75
N GLY A 171 10.26 4.98 10.43
CA GLY A 171 10.52 6.25 11.15
C GLY A 171 9.55 6.59 12.28
N GLY A 172 8.83 5.59 12.81
CA GLY A 172 7.80 5.79 13.85
C GLY A 172 6.41 6.04 13.29
N GLU A 173 6.25 6.22 11.98
CA GLU A 173 4.96 6.24 11.30
C GLU A 173 4.53 4.80 10.99
N VAL A 174 3.31 4.43 11.38
CA VAL A 174 2.77 3.09 11.18
C VAL A 174 1.51 3.16 10.34
N HIS A 175 1.52 2.39 9.24
CA HIS A 175 0.38 2.24 8.34
C HIS A 175 -0.27 0.89 8.57
N TRP A 176 -1.58 0.90 8.81
CA TRP A 176 -2.36 -0.30 9.11
C TRP A 176 -3.20 -0.74 7.92
N TYR A 177 -3.26 -2.06 7.73
CA TYR A 177 -4.02 -2.69 6.65
C TYR A 177 -4.72 -3.94 7.15
N TYR A 178 -5.85 -4.29 6.53
CA TYR A 178 -6.33 -5.66 6.49
C TYR A 178 -5.60 -6.39 5.37
N MET A 179 -5.14 -7.61 5.64
CA MET A 179 -4.64 -8.50 4.60
C MET A 179 -5.79 -9.37 4.12
N GLU A 180 -6.39 -9.00 2.99
CA GLU A 180 -7.52 -9.70 2.41
C GLU A 180 -7.04 -10.78 1.44
N LEU A 181 -7.50 -12.01 1.65
CA LEU A 181 -7.28 -13.16 0.77
C LEU A 181 -8.41 -13.18 -0.25
N LEU A 182 -8.10 -13.13 -1.54
CA LEU A 182 -9.11 -12.94 -2.60
C LEU A 182 -9.85 -14.24 -2.97
N TRP A 183 -9.40 -15.37 -2.51
CA TRP A 183 -10.06 -16.65 -2.71
C TRP A 183 -11.26 -16.82 -1.79
N ASN A 184 -12.38 -17.32 -2.33
CA ASN A 184 -13.63 -17.60 -1.61
C ASN A 184 -14.34 -16.42 -0.91
N GLY A 185 -14.26 -15.22 -1.44
CA GLY A 185 -15.14 -14.13 -1.00
C GLY A 185 -14.54 -13.19 0.03
N SER A 186 -13.23 -12.93 -0.07
CA SER A 186 -12.61 -11.83 0.67
C SER A 186 -12.52 -12.09 2.17
N GLU A 187 -11.74 -13.09 2.54
CA GLU A 187 -11.42 -13.37 3.95
C GLU A 187 -10.21 -12.57 4.40
N CYS A 188 -10.22 -12.04 5.62
CA CYS A 188 -9.11 -11.30 6.19
C CYS A 188 -8.28 -12.14 7.14
N VAL A 189 -6.95 -11.95 7.10
CA VAL A 189 -5.99 -12.61 7.98
C VAL A 189 -6.09 -12.04 9.38
N LYS A 190 -6.29 -12.94 10.37
CA LYS A 190 -6.41 -12.61 11.80
C LYS A 190 -5.20 -13.12 12.58
N ASP A 191 -4.68 -12.29 13.44
CA ASP A 191 -3.75 -12.71 14.51
C ASP A 191 -4.54 -13.39 15.63
N ALA A 192 -4.30 -14.70 15.82
CA ALA A 192 -4.93 -15.48 16.88
C ALA A 192 -4.12 -15.49 18.20
N GLY A 193 -3.05 -14.69 18.25
CA GLY A 193 -2.14 -14.59 19.40
C GLY A 193 -0.83 -15.37 19.21
N ALA A 194 0.19 -14.98 19.95
CA ALA A 194 1.53 -15.56 19.86
C ALA A 194 1.54 -17.09 20.05
N GLY A 195 2.24 -17.80 19.18
CA GLY A 195 2.34 -19.24 19.17
C GLY A 195 1.15 -19.98 18.54
N LYS A 196 0.16 -19.26 18.02
CA LYS A 196 -1.00 -19.85 17.35
C LYS A 196 -0.92 -19.67 15.84
N ASN A 197 -1.63 -20.55 15.11
CA ASN A 197 -1.83 -20.37 13.66
C ASN A 197 -2.54 -19.05 13.40
N LEU A 198 -2.17 -18.40 12.31
CA LEU A 198 -2.99 -17.32 11.75
C LEU A 198 -4.32 -17.90 11.28
N GLU A 199 -5.37 -17.16 11.53
CA GLU A 199 -6.72 -17.51 11.14
C GLU A 199 -7.20 -16.61 9.98
N LYS A 200 -8.26 -17.00 9.30
CA LYS A 200 -8.94 -16.19 8.30
C LYS A 200 -10.44 -16.24 8.51
N TYR A 201 -11.09 -15.11 8.35
CA TYR A 201 -12.53 -14.98 8.44
C TYR A 201 -13.03 -14.02 7.36
N SER A 202 -14.24 -14.29 6.86
CA SER A 202 -14.93 -13.31 6.00
C SER A 202 -14.99 -11.97 6.72
N THR A 203 -14.85 -10.91 5.96
CA THR A 203 -14.66 -9.50 6.32
C THR A 203 -14.86 -9.20 7.79
N PRO A 204 -13.91 -8.63 8.51
CA PRO A 204 -14.00 -8.44 9.93
C PRO A 204 -15.34 -7.79 10.25
N SER A 205 -16.27 -8.58 10.80
CA SER A 205 -17.35 -7.99 11.54
C SER A 205 -16.72 -7.10 12.58
N ALA A 206 -17.38 -6.05 12.98
CA ALA A 206 -16.85 -5.04 13.90
C ALA A 206 -16.19 -5.58 15.19
N LYS A 207 -16.24 -6.89 15.42
CA LYS A 207 -15.62 -7.55 16.57
C LYS A 207 -14.13 -7.78 16.38
N ASN A 208 -13.34 -7.18 17.26
CA ASN A 208 -11.88 -7.37 17.35
C ASN A 208 -11.11 -6.97 16.09
N LEU A 209 -11.42 -5.82 15.49
CA LEU A 209 -10.72 -5.28 14.34
C LEU A 209 -9.19 -5.24 14.54
N ARG A 210 -8.75 -5.00 15.77
CA ARG A 210 -7.33 -4.96 16.14
C ARG A 210 -6.58 -6.23 15.73
N ALA A 211 -7.17 -7.41 15.91
CA ALA A 211 -6.57 -8.68 15.54
C ALA A 211 -6.42 -8.88 14.02
N TYR A 212 -7.12 -8.10 13.21
CA TYR A 212 -7.03 -8.12 11.75
C TYR A 212 -6.11 -7.05 11.17
N MET A 213 -5.62 -6.13 12.01
CA MET A 213 -4.79 -5.02 11.56
C MET A 213 -3.32 -5.42 11.52
N TRP A 214 -2.72 -5.26 10.36
CA TRP A 214 -1.33 -5.58 10.10
C TRP A 214 -0.59 -4.36 9.57
N SER A 215 0.60 -4.14 10.05
CA SER A 215 1.54 -3.17 9.49
C SER A 215 2.61 -3.89 8.71
N VAL A 216 3.04 -3.26 7.62
CA VAL A 216 4.06 -3.77 6.70
C VAL A 216 5.35 -3.02 6.94
N TYR A 217 6.44 -3.73 7.13
CA TYR A 217 7.78 -3.16 7.30
C TYR A 217 8.71 -3.70 6.23
N GLU A 218 9.64 -2.88 5.80
CA GLU A 218 10.71 -3.29 4.92
C GLU A 218 11.69 -4.20 5.65
N ALA A 219 12.06 -5.33 5.04
CA ALA A 219 13.01 -6.29 5.60
C ALA A 219 14.42 -6.03 5.10
N ASN A 220 14.56 -5.55 3.85
CA ASN A 220 15.83 -5.29 3.19
C ASN A 220 15.68 -4.26 2.04
N ASP A 221 16.78 -3.87 1.44
CA ASP A 221 16.87 -2.88 0.35
C ASP A 221 16.29 -3.36 -1.00
N LYS A 222 16.00 -4.64 -1.13
CA LYS A 222 15.25 -5.19 -2.29
C LYS A 222 13.75 -4.99 -2.20
N GLY A 223 13.24 -4.56 -1.05
CA GLY A 223 11.81 -4.34 -0.81
C GLY A 223 11.06 -5.60 -0.38
N ASP A 224 11.76 -6.63 0.09
CA ASP A 224 11.12 -7.70 0.84
C ASP A 224 10.55 -7.14 2.14
N VAL A 225 9.52 -7.78 2.67
CA VAL A 225 8.75 -7.24 3.77
C VAL A 225 8.57 -8.25 4.91
N TYR A 226 8.29 -7.73 6.08
CA TYR A 226 7.71 -8.51 7.19
C TYR A 226 6.47 -7.80 7.73
N PHE A 227 5.65 -8.53 8.46
CA PHE A 227 4.38 -8.04 8.97
C PHE A 227 4.34 -8.11 10.48
N LYS A 228 3.71 -7.11 11.08
CA LYS A 228 3.46 -7.05 12.51
C LYS A 228 2.01 -6.70 12.76
N SER A 229 1.32 -7.49 13.58
CA SER A 229 -0.05 -7.21 13.98
C SER A 229 -0.12 -6.02 14.94
N ALA A 230 -1.31 -5.47 15.12
CA ALA A 230 -1.55 -4.43 16.12
C ALA A 230 -1.33 -4.91 17.56
N ASP A 231 -1.38 -6.22 17.79
CA ASP A 231 -1.03 -6.84 19.08
C ASP A 231 0.48 -7.08 19.24
N GLY A 232 1.27 -6.66 18.26
CA GLY A 232 2.72 -6.71 18.32
C GLY A 232 3.33 -8.02 17.84
N ASN A 233 2.53 -8.98 17.37
CA ASN A 233 2.99 -10.28 16.90
C ASN A 233 3.48 -10.23 15.45
N TYR A 234 4.49 -11.01 15.14
CA TYR A 234 5.04 -11.17 13.81
C TYR A 234 4.38 -12.33 13.06
N PHE A 235 4.08 -12.10 11.80
CA PHE A 235 3.65 -13.12 10.87
C PHE A 235 4.86 -13.95 10.43
N TYR A 236 4.81 -15.27 10.56
CA TYR A 236 5.90 -16.14 10.12
C TYR A 236 5.42 -17.52 9.67
N GLN A 237 6.27 -18.24 8.95
CA GLN A 237 6.04 -19.62 8.55
C GLN A 237 6.90 -20.57 9.39
N ASN A 238 6.29 -21.55 10.04
CA ASN A 238 7.02 -22.55 10.83
C ASN A 238 7.39 -23.82 10.04
N GLY A 239 7.30 -23.76 8.71
CA GLY A 239 7.57 -24.88 7.80
C GLY A 239 6.31 -25.66 7.37
N VAL A 240 5.21 -25.54 8.10
CA VAL A 240 3.91 -26.18 7.79
C VAL A 240 2.84 -25.14 7.49
N ASP A 241 2.54 -24.24 8.45
CA ASP A 241 1.49 -23.25 8.34
C ASP A 241 2.02 -21.85 8.65
N GLN A 242 1.15 -20.83 8.56
CA GLN A 242 1.44 -19.47 8.97
C GLN A 242 1.05 -19.29 10.45
N TYR A 243 1.91 -18.62 11.20
CA TYR A 243 1.80 -18.45 12.66
C TYR A 243 2.07 -17.02 13.09
N SER A 244 1.65 -16.70 14.30
CA SER A 244 2.01 -15.49 15.03
C SER A 244 3.12 -15.76 16.05
N ALA A 245 4.06 -14.83 16.19
CA ALA A 245 5.12 -14.88 17.21
C ALA A 245 5.34 -13.52 17.85
N SER A 246 5.56 -13.48 19.18
CA SER A 246 5.83 -12.25 19.93
C SER A 246 7.21 -11.64 19.63
N THR A 247 8.14 -12.43 19.09
CA THR A 247 9.46 -11.99 18.62
C THR A 247 9.63 -12.35 17.15
N LYS A 248 10.37 -11.56 16.38
CA LYS A 248 10.59 -11.78 14.93
C LYS A 248 11.37 -13.07 14.68
N PRO A 249 10.76 -14.13 14.13
CA PRO A 249 11.46 -15.38 13.79
C PRO A 249 12.20 -15.26 12.45
N GLY A 250 13.10 -16.21 12.15
CA GLY A 250 13.88 -16.24 10.93
C GLY A 250 13.07 -16.39 9.63
N ASN A 251 11.89 -17.04 9.70
CA ASN A 251 11.02 -17.24 8.53
C ASN A 251 9.85 -16.23 8.52
N SER A 252 10.11 -14.98 8.82
CA SER A 252 9.11 -13.90 8.84
C SER A 252 9.23 -12.91 7.69
N GLU A 253 10.12 -13.15 6.73
CA GLU A 253 10.37 -12.26 5.60
C GLU A 253 9.77 -12.82 4.30
N TYR A 254 9.17 -11.94 3.52
CA TYR A 254 8.40 -12.30 2.34
C TYR A 254 8.75 -11.41 1.15
N THR A 255 8.90 -12.04 -0.01
CA THR A 255 8.90 -11.36 -1.30
C THR A 255 7.44 -11.10 -1.71
N ILE A 256 7.16 -9.90 -2.18
CA ILE A 256 5.87 -9.55 -2.77
C ILE A 256 5.93 -9.81 -4.27
N CYS A 257 5.12 -10.75 -4.73
CA CYS A 257 4.99 -11.13 -6.12
C CYS A 257 3.78 -10.41 -6.72
N ASP A 258 4.03 -9.47 -7.63
CA ASP A 258 2.96 -8.68 -8.28
C ASP A 258 2.20 -9.52 -9.31
N VAL A 259 0.89 -9.62 -9.16
CA VAL A 259 -0.02 -10.33 -10.07
C VAL A 259 -1.07 -9.42 -10.70
N SER A 260 -0.90 -8.12 -10.59
CA SER A 260 -1.87 -7.11 -11.05
C SER A 260 -2.18 -7.16 -12.55
N ASP A 261 -1.32 -7.78 -13.36
CA ASP A 261 -1.60 -8.01 -14.79
C ASP A 261 -2.70 -9.05 -15.03
N GLN A 262 -2.94 -9.93 -14.08
CA GLN A 262 -3.92 -11.01 -14.16
C GLN A 262 -5.22 -10.68 -13.42
N SER A 263 -5.17 -9.74 -12.49
CA SER A 263 -6.32 -9.28 -11.73
C SER A 263 -6.43 -7.75 -11.79
N ASN A 264 -7.66 -7.25 -11.78
CA ASN A 264 -7.90 -5.80 -11.71
C ASN A 264 -7.86 -5.26 -10.26
N ASP A 265 -7.43 -6.09 -9.30
CA ASP A 265 -7.65 -5.85 -7.87
C ASP A 265 -6.40 -5.47 -7.09
N ASN A 266 -5.34 -4.99 -7.74
CA ASN A 266 -4.07 -4.67 -7.07
C ASN A 266 -3.57 -5.83 -6.19
N ALA A 267 -3.74 -7.04 -6.71
CA ALA A 267 -3.41 -8.26 -6.00
C ALA A 267 -1.91 -8.52 -6.04
N PHE A 268 -1.43 -9.20 -5.03
CA PHE A 268 -0.07 -9.73 -4.95
C PHE A 268 -0.12 -11.10 -4.28
N VAL A 269 0.98 -11.81 -4.36
CA VAL A 269 1.19 -13.08 -3.66
C VAL A 269 2.40 -12.94 -2.76
N LEU A 270 2.34 -13.48 -1.55
CA LEU A 270 3.46 -13.49 -0.62
C LEU A 270 4.22 -14.80 -0.72
N ARG A 271 5.52 -14.72 -1.00
CA ARG A 271 6.43 -15.85 -0.97
C ARG A 271 7.40 -15.71 0.18
N ASN A 272 7.40 -16.66 1.08
CA ASN A 272 8.35 -16.69 2.19
C ASN A 272 9.78 -16.91 1.69
N ILE A 273 10.73 -16.08 2.09
CA ILE A 273 12.12 -16.12 1.59
C ILE A 273 12.82 -17.38 2.08
N GLY A 274 12.69 -17.73 3.35
CA GLY A 274 13.39 -18.85 3.96
C GLY A 274 12.93 -20.22 3.46
N THR A 275 11.62 -20.38 3.23
CA THR A 275 11.03 -21.68 2.84
C THR A 275 10.74 -21.78 1.35
N GLY A 276 10.69 -20.65 0.63
CA GLY A 276 10.32 -20.57 -0.77
C GLY A 276 8.83 -20.87 -1.05
N LYS A 277 7.99 -20.98 -0.02
CA LYS A 277 6.58 -21.32 -0.11
C LYS A 277 5.70 -20.08 -0.12
N TYR A 278 4.54 -20.20 -0.76
CA TYR A 278 3.56 -19.12 -0.90
C TYR A 278 2.51 -19.19 0.21
N VAL A 279 2.02 -18.03 0.63
CA VAL A 279 0.90 -17.93 1.59
C VAL A 279 -0.39 -18.31 0.89
N LEU A 280 -1.18 -19.20 1.48
CA LEU A 280 -2.41 -19.77 0.90
C LEU A 280 -3.54 -19.82 1.94
N PRO A 281 -4.77 -19.41 1.62
CA PRO A 281 -5.94 -19.75 2.44
C PRO A 281 -6.31 -21.21 2.25
N TYR A 282 -6.44 -21.97 3.34
CA TYR A 282 -6.97 -23.34 3.26
C TYR A 282 -8.49 -23.35 3.05
N ASN A 283 -8.97 -24.12 2.08
CA ASN A 283 -10.40 -24.16 1.74
C ASN A 283 -11.29 -24.76 2.84
N ASN A 284 -10.75 -25.68 3.64
CA ASN A 284 -11.52 -26.49 4.58
C ASN A 284 -11.26 -26.14 6.06
N SER A 285 -10.63 -25.01 6.32
CA SER A 285 -10.36 -24.55 7.68
C SER A 285 -10.21 -23.04 7.73
N ASN A 286 -10.33 -22.47 8.91
CA ASN A 286 -10.08 -21.04 9.13
C ASN A 286 -8.58 -20.72 9.22
N LYS A 287 -7.68 -21.59 8.78
CA LYS A 287 -6.24 -21.39 8.86
C LYS A 287 -5.68 -20.77 7.61
N VAL A 288 -4.62 -20.00 7.79
CA VAL A 288 -3.73 -19.55 6.73
C VAL A 288 -2.57 -20.53 6.61
N GLY A 289 -2.40 -21.12 5.46
CA GLY A 289 -1.41 -22.15 5.19
C GLY A 289 -0.41 -21.77 4.11
N TRP A 290 0.03 -22.74 3.31
CA TRP A 290 1.03 -22.55 2.29
C TRP A 290 0.80 -23.39 1.04
N ALA A 291 1.39 -22.95 -0.08
CA ALA A 291 1.51 -23.73 -1.31
C ALA A 291 2.98 -23.81 -1.75
N SER A 292 3.34 -24.88 -2.47
CA SER A 292 4.70 -25.06 -3.02
C SER A 292 4.86 -24.44 -4.41
N ALA A 293 3.78 -24.15 -5.11
CA ALA A 293 3.77 -23.58 -6.45
C ALA A 293 2.90 -22.33 -6.48
N PHE A 294 3.33 -21.33 -7.24
CA PHE A 294 2.59 -20.10 -7.46
C PHE A 294 1.27 -20.35 -8.19
N ASN A 295 0.20 -19.71 -7.69
CA ASN A 295 -1.11 -19.79 -8.30
C ASN A 295 -1.98 -18.59 -7.84
N MET A 296 -2.97 -18.18 -8.64
CA MET A 296 -3.86 -17.05 -8.34
C MET A 296 -4.76 -17.26 -7.11
N ILE A 297 -4.91 -18.50 -6.65
CA ILE A 297 -5.61 -18.81 -5.39
C ILE A 297 -4.91 -18.16 -4.18
N GLU A 298 -3.63 -17.88 -4.30
CA GLU A 298 -2.79 -17.26 -3.28
C GLU A 298 -2.86 -15.73 -3.31
N ALA A 299 -3.63 -15.16 -4.25
CA ALA A 299 -3.73 -13.72 -4.40
C ALA A 299 -4.37 -13.07 -3.18
N MET A 300 -3.76 -11.98 -2.75
CA MET A 300 -4.22 -11.17 -1.62
C MET A 300 -4.02 -9.68 -1.93
N ARG A 301 -4.65 -8.84 -1.14
CA ARG A 301 -4.46 -7.39 -1.20
C ARG A 301 -4.45 -6.75 0.19
N PHE A 302 -3.86 -5.59 0.27
CA PHE A 302 -3.97 -4.74 1.45
C PHE A 302 -5.14 -3.77 1.28
N ILE A 303 -6.02 -3.76 2.25
CA ILE A 303 -7.10 -2.78 2.34
C ILE A 303 -6.74 -1.83 3.46
N SER A 304 -6.67 -0.53 3.15
CA SER A 304 -6.53 0.47 4.18
C SER A 304 -7.68 0.34 5.16
N THR A 305 -7.36 0.39 6.44
CA THR A 305 -8.34 0.57 7.48
C THR A 305 -8.38 2.05 7.81
N PRO A 306 -9.22 2.87 7.15
CA PRO A 306 -9.39 4.21 7.66
C PRO A 306 -10.06 4.06 9.03
N PRO A 307 -9.37 4.37 10.14
CA PRO A 307 -10.10 4.55 11.37
C PRO A 307 -11.09 5.69 11.14
N PRO A 308 -12.19 5.76 11.89
CA PRO A 308 -13.01 6.95 11.89
C PRO A 308 -12.09 8.12 12.24
N THR A 309 -11.88 9.01 11.26
CA THR A 309 -10.92 10.11 11.42
C THR A 309 -11.57 11.32 12.07
N GLY A 310 -12.65 11.81 11.54
CA GLY A 310 -13.39 12.90 12.15
C GLY A 310 -13.34 14.21 11.33
N PRO A 311 -13.89 15.28 11.90
CA PRO A 311 -14.39 15.37 13.28
C PRO A 311 -15.68 14.58 13.53
N HIS A 312 -15.73 13.82 14.63
CA HIS A 312 -16.87 13.01 15.05
C HIS A 312 -17.26 13.30 16.49
N LEU A 313 -18.49 12.90 16.87
CA LEU A 313 -18.92 12.87 18.26
C LEU A 313 -18.78 11.45 18.80
N TYR A 314 -18.41 11.30 20.06
CA TYR A 314 -18.23 10.02 20.73
C TYR A 314 -19.27 9.88 21.83
N GLN A 315 -20.23 8.97 21.62
CA GLN A 315 -21.30 8.66 22.58
C GLN A 315 -21.08 7.26 23.15
N PHE A 316 -20.92 7.17 24.47
CA PHE A 316 -20.76 5.89 25.15
C PHE A 316 -22.11 5.31 25.54
N SER A 317 -22.32 4.01 25.33
CA SER A 317 -23.59 3.33 25.59
C SER A 317 -24.03 3.41 27.06
N ALA A 318 -23.08 3.40 27.98
CA ALA A 318 -23.35 3.51 29.42
C ALA A 318 -23.80 4.91 29.88
N ASN A 319 -23.76 5.93 29.02
CA ASN A 319 -24.18 7.29 29.37
C ASN A 319 -24.99 7.92 28.21
N ALA A 320 -26.22 7.51 28.15
CA ALA A 320 -27.15 7.89 27.09
C ALA A 320 -27.37 9.41 26.96
N ALA A 321 -27.62 9.85 25.73
CA ALA A 321 -27.89 11.25 25.36
C ALA A 321 -26.76 12.23 25.69
N THR A 322 -25.57 11.74 26.01
CA THR A 322 -24.37 12.57 26.22
C THR A 322 -23.26 12.20 25.25
N ALA A 323 -22.41 13.14 24.95
CA ALA A 323 -21.21 12.93 24.13
C ALA A 323 -19.96 13.42 24.88
N LEU A 324 -18.82 12.91 24.43
CA LEU A 324 -17.52 13.34 24.93
C LEU A 324 -17.32 14.83 24.68
N TYR A 325 -17.00 15.58 25.71
CA TYR A 325 -16.90 17.03 25.65
C TYR A 325 -15.61 17.56 26.29
N ASP A 326 -14.86 18.33 25.52
CA ASP A 326 -13.73 19.13 25.97
C ASP A 326 -14.25 20.53 26.42
N ASN A 327 -14.13 20.86 27.69
CA ASN A 327 -14.51 22.19 28.20
C ASN A 327 -13.33 23.19 28.21
N GLY A 328 -12.17 22.81 27.66
CA GLY A 328 -10.94 23.61 27.64
C GLY A 328 -9.94 23.25 28.74
N THR A 329 -10.38 22.67 29.85
CA THR A 329 -9.52 22.29 30.99
C THR A 329 -9.69 20.84 31.42
N SER A 330 -10.82 20.24 31.12
CA SER A 330 -11.14 18.85 31.45
C SER A 330 -11.99 18.20 30.37
N VAL A 331 -12.12 16.89 30.42
CA VAL A 331 -13.00 16.10 29.54
C VAL A 331 -14.14 15.54 30.36
N THR A 332 -15.35 15.69 29.85
CA THR A 332 -16.57 15.23 30.53
C THR A 332 -17.56 14.62 29.54
N MET A 333 -18.58 13.96 30.05
CA MET A 333 -19.75 13.55 29.26
C MET A 333 -20.86 14.58 29.48
N GLN A 334 -21.34 15.18 28.38
CA GLN A 334 -22.40 16.20 28.47
C GLN A 334 -23.48 16.02 27.42
N PRO A 335 -24.74 16.40 27.72
CA PRO A 335 -25.76 16.55 26.67
C PRO A 335 -25.27 17.51 25.60
N VAL A 336 -25.49 17.17 24.33
CA VAL A 336 -24.97 17.98 23.20
C VAL A 336 -25.68 19.34 23.21
N GLY A 337 -24.88 20.40 23.36
CA GLY A 337 -25.30 21.78 23.32
C GLY A 337 -24.98 22.49 22.01
N SER A 338 -25.18 23.79 21.97
CA SER A 338 -24.94 24.65 20.80
C SER A 338 -23.45 24.89 20.50
N GLU A 339 -22.55 24.68 21.47
CA GLU A 339 -21.11 24.83 21.30
C GLU A 339 -20.55 23.52 20.73
N VAL A 340 -20.25 23.51 19.42
CA VAL A 340 -19.93 22.28 18.67
C VAL A 340 -18.48 21.85 18.84
N ALA A 341 -17.54 22.81 18.92
CA ALA A 341 -16.11 22.50 18.89
C ALA A 341 -15.65 21.57 20.03
N GLY A 342 -16.23 21.70 21.22
CA GLY A 342 -15.89 20.84 22.36
C GLY A 342 -16.37 19.40 22.21
N TYR A 343 -17.38 19.14 21.37
CA TYR A 343 -17.92 17.79 21.11
C TYR A 343 -17.27 17.10 19.92
N GLN A 344 -16.58 17.86 19.08
CA GLN A 344 -15.93 17.34 17.89
C GLN A 344 -14.54 16.80 18.23
N TRP A 345 -14.28 15.56 17.86
CA TRP A 345 -13.00 14.90 18.07
C TRP A 345 -12.51 14.23 16.79
N THR A 346 -11.24 14.37 16.52
CA THR A 346 -10.56 13.74 15.39
C THR A 346 -9.58 12.71 15.92
N LEU A 347 -9.55 11.53 15.31
CA LEU A 347 -8.49 10.55 15.54
C LEU A 347 -7.28 10.91 14.68
N GLU A 348 -6.18 11.24 15.32
CA GLU A 348 -4.88 11.46 14.67
C GLU A 348 -3.95 10.28 14.95
N GLN A 349 -3.23 9.82 13.92
CA GLN A 349 -2.25 8.75 14.08
C GLN A 349 -0.95 9.28 14.69
N VAL A 350 -0.43 8.57 15.71
CA VAL A 350 0.83 8.88 16.38
C VAL A 350 1.58 7.59 16.72
N GLY A 351 2.69 7.32 16.04
CA GLY A 351 3.59 6.23 16.37
C GLY A 351 2.92 4.85 16.48
N GLY A 352 2.02 4.50 15.57
CA GLY A 352 1.33 3.21 15.54
C GLY A 352 0.10 3.10 16.44
N ALA A 353 -0.30 4.20 17.07
CA ALA A 353 -1.54 4.33 17.83
C ALA A 353 -2.32 5.55 17.34
N TYR A 354 -3.44 5.83 17.97
CA TYR A 354 -4.25 7.00 17.68
C TYR A 354 -4.45 7.85 18.94
N VAL A 355 -4.59 9.13 18.75
CA VAL A 355 -4.92 10.09 19.80
C VAL A 355 -6.19 10.84 19.42
N LEU A 356 -7.01 11.18 20.39
CA LEU A 356 -8.20 12.01 20.20
C LEU A 356 -7.81 13.48 20.36
N LYS A 357 -8.01 14.25 19.28
CA LYS A 357 -7.85 15.71 19.24
C LYS A 357 -9.21 16.36 19.17
N SER A 358 -9.52 17.26 20.11
CA SER A 358 -10.78 18.01 20.10
C SER A 358 -10.77 19.15 19.08
N GLY A 359 -11.94 19.66 18.72
CA GLY A 359 -12.09 20.88 17.90
C GLY A 359 -11.59 22.17 18.60
N ARG A 360 -11.14 22.08 19.84
CA ARG A 360 -10.44 23.13 20.58
C ARG A 360 -8.91 22.98 20.57
N ASP A 361 -8.37 22.13 19.69
CA ASP A 361 -6.94 21.82 19.58
C ASP A 361 -6.31 21.18 20.83
N ASN A 362 -7.11 20.59 21.73
CA ASN A 362 -6.64 19.83 22.86
C ASN A 362 -6.65 18.32 22.57
N TYR A 363 -5.73 17.59 23.19
CA TYR A 363 -5.66 16.13 23.14
C TYR A 363 -6.18 15.51 24.43
N LEU A 364 -6.90 14.40 24.32
CA LEU A 364 -7.27 13.59 25.47
C LEU A 364 -6.01 13.02 26.13
N LYS A 365 -5.86 13.21 27.46
CA LYS A 365 -4.73 12.76 28.26
C LYS A 365 -5.20 11.98 29.48
N GLN A 366 -4.44 10.97 29.87
CA GLN A 366 -4.58 10.31 31.18
C GLN A 366 -3.51 10.83 32.17
N ALA A 367 -3.94 11.32 33.30
CA ALA A 367 -3.07 11.75 34.40
C ALA A 367 -3.43 10.92 35.66
N GLY A 368 -2.69 9.83 35.88
CA GLY A 368 -3.06 8.85 36.91
C GLY A 368 -4.39 8.17 36.55
N ASN A 369 -5.38 8.30 37.41
CA ASN A 369 -6.74 7.76 37.18
C ASN A 369 -7.71 8.79 36.58
N VAL A 370 -7.24 10.00 36.27
CA VAL A 370 -8.08 11.09 35.76
C VAL A 370 -7.86 11.27 34.27
N LEU A 371 -8.94 11.43 33.53
CA LEU A 371 -8.92 11.80 32.11
C LEU A 371 -9.10 13.33 32.02
N THR A 372 -8.22 13.98 31.29
CA THR A 372 -8.13 15.43 31.14
C THR A 372 -7.69 15.78 29.70
N VAL A 373 -7.37 17.04 29.46
CA VAL A 373 -6.82 17.50 28.18
C VAL A 373 -5.41 18.03 28.30
N THR A 374 -4.69 18.05 27.18
CA THR A 374 -3.37 18.65 27.04
C THR A 374 -3.23 19.25 25.64
N THR A 375 -2.46 20.32 25.52
CA THR A 375 -2.05 20.83 24.20
C THR A 375 -0.84 20.10 23.62
N ASN A 376 -0.16 19.27 24.44
CA ASN A 376 1.00 18.50 24.01
C ASN A 376 0.57 17.13 23.48
N ARG A 377 0.74 16.93 22.16
CA ARG A 377 0.41 15.70 21.46
C ARG A 377 1.14 14.46 21.99
N ASP A 378 2.39 14.63 22.43
CA ASP A 378 3.21 13.51 22.92
C ASP A 378 2.72 12.95 24.27
N GLU A 379 1.98 13.77 25.04
CA GLU A 379 1.37 13.37 26.31
C GLU A 379 -0.04 12.77 26.12
N ALA A 380 -0.56 12.76 24.90
CA ALA A 380 -1.90 12.28 24.62
C ALA A 380 -2.06 10.79 24.91
N LEU A 381 -3.25 10.42 25.37
CA LEU A 381 -3.65 9.02 25.59
C LEU A 381 -3.68 8.29 24.24
N LYS A 382 -2.84 7.27 24.12
CA LYS A 382 -2.74 6.44 22.93
C LYS A 382 -3.81 5.37 22.95
N LEU A 383 -4.64 5.37 21.92
CA LEU A 383 -5.82 4.53 21.76
C LEU A 383 -5.71 3.69 20.48
N PHE A 384 -6.50 2.64 20.43
CA PHE A 384 -6.67 1.80 19.25
C PHE A 384 -8.15 1.56 19.00
N PRO A 385 -8.74 2.09 17.90
CA PRO A 385 -10.12 1.81 17.55
C PRO A 385 -10.28 0.33 17.18
N SER A 386 -11.29 -0.32 17.73
CA SER A 386 -11.63 -1.73 17.48
C SER A 386 -13.14 -1.87 17.43
N GLY A 387 -13.64 -2.99 16.90
CA GLY A 387 -15.02 -3.38 17.10
C GLY A 387 -15.24 -3.87 18.55
N SER A 388 -16.43 -3.62 19.07
CA SER A 388 -16.79 -4.09 20.41
C SER A 388 -17.06 -5.60 20.40
N GLU A 389 -16.44 -6.35 21.30
CA GLU A 389 -16.80 -7.75 21.53
C GLU A 389 -18.07 -7.92 22.37
N TYR A 390 -18.46 -6.88 23.09
CA TYR A 390 -19.67 -6.84 23.90
C TYR A 390 -20.90 -6.60 23.01
N ASP A 391 -20.77 -5.73 22.00
CA ASP A 391 -21.84 -5.35 21.08
C ASP A 391 -21.27 -5.33 19.66
N ASP A 392 -21.80 -6.20 18.78
CA ASP A 392 -21.31 -6.37 17.40
C ASP A 392 -21.66 -5.22 16.43
N LYS A 393 -22.27 -4.15 16.91
CA LYS A 393 -22.69 -2.99 16.12
C LYS A 393 -21.92 -1.71 16.40
N HIS A 394 -21.11 -1.70 17.45
CA HIS A 394 -20.45 -0.50 17.92
C HIS A 394 -18.94 -0.70 18.07
N ASP A 395 -18.25 0.40 18.30
CA ASP A 395 -16.80 0.43 18.46
C ASP A 395 -16.38 0.43 19.92
N VAL A 396 -15.08 0.22 20.13
CA VAL A 396 -14.38 0.38 21.39
C VAL A 396 -13.04 1.06 21.12
N LEU A 397 -12.62 1.96 22.02
CA LEU A 397 -11.31 2.61 21.95
C LEU A 397 -10.39 1.99 22.99
N THR A 398 -9.70 0.90 22.61
CA THR A 398 -8.79 0.20 23.52
C THR A 398 -7.52 1.02 23.78
N LEU A 399 -6.88 0.83 24.92
CA LEU A 399 -5.57 1.44 25.18
C LEU A 399 -4.50 0.78 24.32
N ALA A 400 -3.63 1.58 23.71
CA ALA A 400 -2.52 1.05 22.93
C ALA A 400 -1.51 0.25 23.79
N ALA A 401 -1.37 0.62 25.06
CA ALA A 401 -0.49 -0.05 26.02
C ALA A 401 -1.09 -1.36 26.59
N ASP A 402 -2.44 -1.47 26.64
CA ASP A 402 -3.15 -2.60 27.23
C ASP A 402 -4.49 -2.82 26.54
N ALA A 403 -4.55 -3.78 25.62
CA ALA A 403 -5.75 -4.07 24.83
C ALA A 403 -6.93 -4.62 25.66
N SER A 404 -6.71 -5.05 26.91
CA SER A 404 -7.79 -5.46 27.82
C SER A 404 -8.54 -4.27 28.41
N LYS A 405 -8.02 -3.06 28.27
CA LYS A 405 -8.56 -1.81 28.79
C LYS A 405 -9.01 -0.88 27.65
N ALA A 406 -10.01 -0.08 27.90
CA ALA A 406 -10.55 0.87 26.95
C ALA A 406 -11.01 2.16 27.61
N LEU A 407 -11.11 3.20 26.78
CA LEU A 407 -11.86 4.40 27.14
C LEU A 407 -13.35 4.04 27.27
N GLY A 408 -13.98 4.48 28.33
CA GLY A 408 -15.39 4.18 28.57
C GLY A 408 -16.03 5.12 29.58
N VAL A 409 -17.30 4.85 29.91
CA VAL A 409 -18.04 5.63 30.91
C VAL A 409 -18.56 4.70 31.99
N LYS A 410 -18.20 5.00 33.24
CA LYS A 410 -18.67 4.28 34.42
C LYS A 410 -19.22 5.29 35.45
N ASP A 411 -20.37 5.01 36.01
CA ASP A 411 -21.05 5.88 36.97
C ASP A 411 -21.23 7.34 36.49
N GLY A 412 -21.49 7.49 35.17
CA GLY A 412 -21.67 8.77 34.49
C GLY A 412 -20.37 9.55 34.21
N GLN A 413 -19.21 8.99 34.53
CA GLN A 413 -17.92 9.63 34.36
C GLN A 413 -17.04 8.88 33.33
N LEU A 414 -16.28 9.65 32.56
CA LEU A 414 -15.28 9.11 31.66
C LEU A 414 -14.17 8.43 32.47
N ALA A 415 -13.85 7.18 32.11
CA ALA A 415 -12.90 6.34 32.83
C ALA A 415 -12.19 5.35 31.91
N ILE A 416 -11.13 4.73 32.39
CA ILE A 416 -10.56 3.52 31.79
C ILE A 416 -11.29 2.32 32.41
N VAL A 417 -11.86 1.49 31.53
CA VAL A 417 -12.69 0.33 31.88
C VAL A 417 -12.20 -0.95 31.19
N GLU A 418 -12.80 -2.10 31.48
CA GLU A 418 -12.54 -3.33 30.73
C GLU A 418 -13.03 -3.17 29.27
N ALA A 419 -12.19 -3.57 28.31
CA ALA A 419 -12.48 -3.41 26.89
C ALA A 419 -13.71 -4.21 26.43
N ASN A 420 -13.91 -5.42 26.99
CA ASN A 420 -15.10 -6.24 26.74
C ASN A 420 -16.18 -5.99 27.78
N SER A 421 -16.74 -4.79 27.81
CA SER A 421 -17.80 -4.44 28.76
C SER A 421 -18.79 -3.44 28.14
N PHE A 422 -20.00 -3.39 28.68
CA PHE A 422 -20.99 -2.39 28.30
C PHE A 422 -20.47 -0.93 28.46
N TYR A 423 -19.59 -0.71 29.43
CA TYR A 423 -19.05 0.62 29.73
C TYR A 423 -18.10 1.14 28.65
N SER A 424 -17.45 0.26 27.87
CA SER A 424 -16.49 0.62 26.84
C SER A 424 -17.12 0.85 25.46
N VAL A 425 -18.37 0.43 25.26
CA VAL A 425 -19.06 0.54 23.96
C VAL A 425 -19.25 2.00 23.59
N VAL A 426 -18.75 2.38 22.43
CA VAL A 426 -18.83 3.74 21.90
C VAL A 426 -19.48 3.77 20.52
N ARG A 427 -20.33 4.75 20.29
CA ARG A 427 -20.85 5.12 18.98
C ARG A 427 -20.08 6.34 18.49
N ILE A 428 -19.57 6.25 17.27
CA ILE A 428 -18.91 7.35 16.58
C ILE A 428 -19.92 7.94 15.60
N LEU A 429 -20.24 9.21 15.77
CA LEU A 429 -21.35 9.88 15.09
C LEU A 429 -20.87 11.07 14.27
N ASP A 430 -21.47 11.27 13.09
CA ASP A 430 -21.09 12.36 12.18
C ASP A 430 -21.79 13.70 12.53
N SER A 431 -22.89 13.63 13.26
CA SER A 431 -23.67 14.84 13.62
C SER A 431 -24.30 14.77 15.00
N THR A 432 -24.59 15.95 15.54
CA THR A 432 -25.30 16.10 16.82
C THR A 432 -26.70 15.52 16.80
N ASN A 433 -27.35 15.48 15.64
CA ASN A 433 -28.72 14.94 15.47
C ASN A 433 -28.77 13.41 15.62
N GLU A 434 -27.62 12.74 15.56
CA GLU A 434 -27.51 11.29 15.71
C GLU A 434 -27.34 10.86 17.17
N VAL A 435 -27.07 11.78 18.09
CA VAL A 435 -26.99 11.51 19.52
C VAL A 435 -28.38 11.15 20.02
N LYS A 436 -28.58 9.86 20.28
CA LYS A 436 -29.86 9.31 20.77
C LYS A 436 -29.71 8.89 22.23
N GLY A 437 -30.81 8.86 22.95
CA GLY A 437 -30.89 8.31 24.30
C GLY A 437 -30.39 6.85 24.34
N ALA A 438 -30.17 6.31 25.58
CA ALA A 438 -29.59 5.00 25.79
C ALA A 438 -30.16 3.97 24.80
N VAL A 439 -29.27 3.31 24.10
CA VAL A 439 -29.62 2.07 23.43
C VAL A 439 -29.69 1.01 24.54
N ALA A 440 -30.88 0.57 24.83
CA ALA A 440 -31.13 -0.51 25.79
C ALA A 440 -30.57 -1.82 25.24
#